data_13d2495f099b3fce93596c83d2b38dc5
#
_entry.id   13d2495f099b3fce93596c83d2b38dc5
#
_cell.length_a   1.000
_cell.length_b   1.000
_cell.length_c   1.000
_cell.angle_alpha   90.00
_cell.angle_beta   90.00
_cell.angle_gamma   90.00
#
_symmetry.space_group_name_H-M   'P 1'
#
loop_
_entity.id
_entity.type
_entity.pdbx_description
1 polymer ?
#
loop_
_entity_poly.entity_id
_entity_poly.type
_entity_poly.pdbx_seq_one_letter_code
_entity_poly.pdbx_strand_id
1 'polypeptide(L)'
;MRLNGFLGDRRWLEVLRAHNDVVRNVTTEHGGTVVKSQGDGFMLAFASARRAVTCAQAIEAAVTETFRDPGSPIRVRIGLHVGETVHEADDHFGHAVNYAARVASAAAGGEIVVSSLVYGLLAQTGEFEFDAAREVELKGIEGLQRVYPLASNNTEPLAAVE
;
A
#
# COMPACT_ATOMS: atom_id res chain seq x y z
N MET A 1 13.20 2.17 -2.90
CA MET A 1 13.86 1.08 -2.17
C MET A 1 15.36 1.17 -2.34
N ARG A 2 16.13 0.97 -1.28
CA ARG A 2 17.56 1.23 -1.32
C ARG A 2 18.43 0.04 -0.97
N LEU A 3 18.02 -1.13 -1.41
CA LEU A 3 18.79 -2.35 -1.14
C LEU A 3 19.82 -2.64 -2.23
N ASN A 4 19.77 -1.90 -3.32
CA ASN A 4 20.62 -2.13 -4.47
C ASN A 4 22.10 -2.18 -4.11
N GLY A 5 22.59 -1.15 -3.42
CA GLY A 5 23.99 -1.10 -3.03
C GLY A 5 24.38 -2.12 -1.99
N PHE A 6 23.41 -2.71 -1.33
CA PHE A 6 23.61 -3.69 -0.26
C PHE A 6 23.76 -5.10 -0.82
N LEU A 7 22.93 -5.42 -1.83
CA LEU A 7 22.80 -6.78 -2.32
C LEU A 7 23.58 -7.03 -3.61
N GLY A 8 24.04 -5.97 -4.27
CA GLY A 8 24.58 -6.08 -5.60
C GLY A 8 23.48 -6.19 -6.63
N ASP A 9 23.82 -5.94 -7.90
CA ASP A 9 22.81 -5.78 -8.94
C ASP A 9 22.01 -7.04 -9.22
N ARG A 10 22.68 -8.20 -9.26
CA ARG A 10 21.99 -9.45 -9.53
C ARG A 10 21.01 -9.82 -8.44
N ARG A 11 21.46 -9.75 -7.20
CA ARG A 11 20.62 -10.07 -6.06
C ARG A 11 19.44 -9.11 -5.95
N TRP A 12 19.70 -7.85 -6.23
CA TRP A 12 18.66 -6.84 -6.26
C TRP A 12 17.57 -7.17 -7.26
N LEU A 13 17.95 -7.58 -8.48
CA LEU A 13 16.97 -7.94 -9.51
C LEU A 13 16.13 -9.15 -9.11
N GLU A 14 16.75 -10.13 -8.45
CA GLU A 14 16.00 -11.27 -7.96
C GLU A 14 14.98 -10.88 -6.92
N VAL A 15 15.40 -10.03 -5.99
CA VAL A 15 14.51 -9.52 -4.92
C VAL A 15 13.38 -8.71 -5.53
N LEU A 16 13.70 -7.84 -6.48
CA LEU A 16 12.69 -7.01 -7.14
C LEU A 16 11.65 -7.87 -7.87
N ARG A 17 12.09 -8.89 -8.59
CA ARG A 17 11.19 -9.79 -9.29
C ARG A 17 10.27 -10.52 -8.32
N ALA A 18 10.84 -11.04 -7.23
CA ALA A 18 10.04 -11.74 -6.24
C ALA A 18 9.00 -10.81 -5.61
N HIS A 19 9.39 -9.59 -5.29
CA HIS A 19 8.48 -8.58 -4.76
C HIS A 19 7.34 -8.30 -5.74
N ASN A 20 7.68 -8.07 -7.00
CA ASN A 20 6.68 -7.72 -7.99
C ASN A 20 5.73 -8.87 -8.26
N ASP A 21 6.23 -10.10 -8.25
CA ASP A 21 5.38 -11.28 -8.42
C ASP A 21 4.39 -11.41 -7.28
N VAL A 22 4.83 -11.18 -6.04
CA VAL A 22 3.94 -11.23 -4.88
C VAL A 22 2.82 -10.21 -5.04
N VAL A 23 3.16 -8.97 -5.36
CA VAL A 23 2.16 -7.90 -5.49
C VAL A 23 1.15 -8.25 -6.59
N ARG A 24 1.62 -8.71 -7.75
CA ARG A 24 0.73 -9.04 -8.86
C ARG A 24 -0.20 -10.21 -8.53
N ASN A 25 0.35 -11.25 -7.93
CA ASN A 25 -0.43 -12.44 -7.61
C ASN A 25 -1.51 -12.13 -6.58
N VAL A 26 -1.15 -11.43 -5.51
CA VAL A 26 -2.11 -11.07 -4.47
C VAL A 26 -3.18 -10.14 -5.02
N THR A 27 -2.78 -9.18 -5.86
CA THR A 27 -3.74 -8.26 -6.49
C THR A 27 -4.76 -9.03 -7.33
N THR A 28 -4.29 -9.97 -8.14
CA THR A 28 -5.18 -10.77 -8.98
C THR A 28 -6.13 -11.61 -8.13
N GLU A 29 -5.62 -12.20 -7.07
CA GLU A 29 -6.44 -13.02 -6.17
C GLU A 29 -7.56 -12.22 -5.51
N HIS A 30 -7.35 -10.93 -5.33
CA HIS A 30 -8.34 -10.07 -4.68
C HIS A 30 -9.16 -9.25 -5.67
N GLY A 31 -9.09 -9.58 -6.95
CA GLY A 31 -9.93 -8.95 -7.95
C GLY A 31 -9.49 -7.54 -8.33
N GLY A 32 -8.27 -7.18 -8.03
CA GLY A 32 -7.74 -5.88 -8.42
C GLY A 32 -7.10 -5.92 -9.79
N THR A 33 -6.83 -4.74 -10.31
CA THR A 33 -6.16 -4.58 -11.60
C THR A 33 -4.87 -3.81 -11.39
N VAL A 34 -3.78 -4.31 -11.98
CA VAL A 34 -2.53 -3.55 -12.03
C VAL A 34 -2.66 -2.55 -13.17
N VAL A 35 -2.76 -1.28 -12.82
CA VAL A 35 -2.91 -0.21 -13.80
C VAL A 35 -1.57 0.17 -14.37
N LYS A 36 -0.57 0.24 -13.49
CA LYS A 36 0.76 0.70 -13.88
C LYS A 36 1.77 0.13 -12.90
N SER A 37 2.95 -0.24 -13.41
CA SER A 37 4.05 -0.62 -12.55
C SER A 37 5.32 0.02 -13.08
N GLN A 38 6.18 0.45 -12.16
CA GLN A 38 7.44 1.08 -12.50
C GLN A 38 8.43 0.79 -11.39
N GLY A 39 9.46 0.00 -11.71
CA GLY A 39 10.41 -0.45 -10.71
C GLY A 39 9.70 -1.31 -9.67
N ASP A 40 9.72 -0.88 -8.43
CA ASP A 40 9.04 -1.57 -7.34
C ASP A 40 7.71 -0.92 -6.97
N GLY A 41 7.31 0.10 -7.71
CA GLY A 41 6.06 0.80 -7.44
C GLY A 41 4.91 0.28 -8.29
N PHE A 42 3.73 0.26 -7.70
CA PHE A 42 2.53 -0.21 -8.37
C PHE A 42 1.38 0.77 -8.16
N MET A 43 0.59 0.91 -9.19
CA MET A 43 -0.69 1.55 -9.07
C MET A 43 -1.75 0.50 -9.35
N LEU A 44 -2.62 0.29 -8.37
CA LEU A 44 -3.65 -0.73 -8.44
C LEU A 44 -5.02 -0.08 -8.39
N ALA A 45 -6.00 -0.71 -8.99
CA ALA A 45 -7.37 -0.24 -8.96
C ALA A 45 -8.31 -1.36 -8.53
N PHE A 46 -9.32 -0.98 -7.75
CA PHE A 46 -10.30 -1.91 -7.23
C PHE A 46 -11.70 -1.32 -7.36
N ALA A 47 -12.69 -2.19 -7.47
CA ALA A 47 -14.08 -1.74 -7.60
C ALA A 47 -14.64 -1.22 -6.27
N SER A 48 -14.04 -1.58 -5.14
CA SER A 48 -14.52 -1.10 -3.85
C SER A 48 -13.37 -0.82 -2.91
N ALA A 49 -13.59 0.14 -2.01
CA ALA A 49 -12.60 0.48 -0.99
C ALA A 49 -12.33 -0.70 -0.05
N ARG A 50 -13.36 -1.46 0.27
CA ARG A 50 -13.22 -2.63 1.13
C ARG A 50 -12.28 -3.66 0.53
N ARG A 51 -12.44 -3.95 -0.76
CA ARG A 51 -11.55 -4.89 -1.44
C ARG A 51 -10.13 -4.38 -1.50
N ALA A 52 -9.99 -3.08 -1.73
CA ALA A 52 -8.66 -2.48 -1.80
C ALA A 52 -7.92 -2.60 -0.47
N VAL A 53 -8.60 -2.32 0.64
CA VAL A 53 -7.96 -2.45 1.97
C VAL A 53 -7.64 -3.90 2.27
N THR A 54 -8.55 -4.81 1.97
CA THR A 54 -8.31 -6.23 2.20
C THR A 54 -7.10 -6.71 1.40
N CYS A 55 -6.99 -6.28 0.15
CA CYS A 55 -5.83 -6.62 -0.67
C CYS A 55 -4.55 -6.00 -0.12
N ALA A 56 -4.62 -4.77 0.35
CA ALA A 56 -3.45 -4.10 0.95
C ALA A 56 -2.92 -4.89 2.14
N GLN A 57 -3.82 -5.37 3.00
CA GLN A 57 -3.42 -6.21 4.12
C GLN A 57 -2.76 -7.51 3.65
N ALA A 58 -3.32 -8.11 2.62
CA ALA A 58 -2.78 -9.35 2.08
C ALA A 58 -1.41 -9.14 1.43
N ILE A 59 -1.23 -8.02 0.74
CA ILE A 59 0.07 -7.68 0.14
C ILE A 59 1.11 -7.49 1.24
N GLU A 60 0.77 -6.71 2.26
CA GLU A 60 1.70 -6.45 3.35
C GLU A 60 2.12 -7.74 4.05
N ALA A 61 1.15 -8.60 4.34
CA ALA A 61 1.42 -9.88 4.98
C ALA A 61 2.29 -10.78 4.09
N ALA A 62 1.99 -10.84 2.80
CA ALA A 62 2.71 -11.70 1.87
C ALA A 62 4.15 -11.22 1.65
N VAL A 63 4.35 -9.91 1.57
CA VAL A 63 5.69 -9.35 1.42
C VAL A 63 6.50 -9.59 2.67
N THR A 64 5.92 -9.38 3.85
CA THR A 64 6.60 -9.62 5.10
C THR A 64 7.01 -11.09 5.22
N GLU A 65 6.13 -12.00 4.85
CA GLU A 65 6.43 -13.44 4.90
C GLU A 65 7.52 -13.83 3.90
N THR A 66 7.44 -13.30 2.68
CA THR A 66 8.39 -13.63 1.63
C THR A 66 9.80 -13.13 1.96
N PHE A 67 9.89 -11.97 2.60
CA PHE A 67 11.17 -11.32 2.88
C PHE A 67 11.47 -11.21 4.35
N ARG A 68 11.14 -12.25 5.11
CA ARG A 68 11.39 -12.22 6.54
C ARG A 68 12.87 -12.38 6.91
N ASP A 69 13.68 -12.85 5.97
CA ASP A 69 15.11 -13.03 6.17
C ASP A 69 15.74 -11.67 6.51
N PRO A 70 16.44 -11.55 7.66
CA PRO A 70 17.09 -10.29 8.01
C PRO A 70 18.09 -9.78 6.98
N GLY A 71 18.60 -10.66 6.13
CA GLY A 71 19.53 -10.25 5.08
C GLY A 71 18.87 -9.53 3.91
N SER A 72 17.54 -9.57 3.81
CA SER A 72 16.81 -8.95 2.71
C SER A 72 15.51 -8.35 3.22
N PRO A 73 15.55 -7.41 4.16
CA PRO A 73 14.33 -6.84 4.72
C PRO A 73 13.66 -5.91 3.71
N ILE A 74 12.45 -6.26 3.32
CA ILE A 74 11.65 -5.43 2.43
C ILE A 74 10.35 -5.10 3.12
N ARG A 75 9.97 -3.84 3.07
CA ARG A 75 8.72 -3.35 3.60
C ARG A 75 8.01 -2.55 2.53
N VAL A 76 6.70 -2.72 2.45
CA VAL A 76 5.90 -1.95 1.50
C VAL A 76 5.31 -0.73 2.19
N ARG A 77 5.05 0.29 1.38
CA ARG A 77 4.27 1.46 1.80
C ARG A 77 3.05 1.48 0.93
N ILE A 78 1.89 1.47 1.53
CA ILE A 78 0.64 1.41 0.78
C ILE A 78 -0.23 2.58 1.18
N GLY A 79 -0.70 3.31 0.16
CA GLY A 79 -1.65 4.39 0.35
C GLY A 79 -2.92 4.11 -0.44
N LEU A 80 -4.06 4.41 0.15
CA LEU A 80 -5.34 4.20 -0.50
C LEU A 80 -6.18 5.47 -0.52
N HIS A 81 -6.85 5.67 -1.63
CA HIS A 81 -7.77 6.78 -1.81
C HIS A 81 -8.89 6.34 -2.72
N VAL A 82 -10.00 7.04 -2.68
CA VAL A 82 -11.16 6.74 -3.50
C VAL A 82 -11.57 8.00 -4.24
N GLY A 83 -12.03 7.83 -5.46
CA GLY A 83 -12.48 8.95 -6.25
C GLY A 83 -12.80 8.50 -7.67
N GLU A 84 -13.31 9.42 -8.45
CA GLU A 84 -13.54 9.15 -9.85
C GLU A 84 -12.22 9.22 -10.59
N THR A 85 -12.03 8.29 -11.51
CA THR A 85 -10.88 8.31 -12.40
C THR A 85 -11.36 8.51 -13.81
N VAL A 86 -10.58 9.24 -14.59
CA VAL A 86 -10.89 9.45 -15.99
C VAL A 86 -10.12 8.41 -16.80
N HIS A 87 -10.83 7.65 -17.58
CA HIS A 87 -10.24 6.65 -18.46
C HIS A 87 -10.04 7.26 -19.84
N GLU A 88 -8.82 7.66 -20.13
CA GLU A 88 -8.46 8.10 -21.46
C GLU A 88 -7.28 7.29 -21.92
N ALA A 89 -7.39 6.65 -23.08
CA ALA A 89 -6.31 5.84 -23.63
C ALA A 89 -5.78 4.81 -22.63
N ASP A 90 -6.70 4.20 -21.88
CA ASP A 90 -6.40 3.17 -20.88
C ASP A 90 -5.59 3.65 -19.68
N ASP A 91 -5.47 4.96 -19.51
CA ASP A 91 -4.79 5.53 -18.36
C ASP A 91 -5.78 5.95 -17.29
N HIS A 92 -5.45 5.68 -16.05
CA HIS A 92 -6.24 6.12 -14.90
C HIS A 92 -5.60 7.36 -14.32
N PHE A 93 -5.63 8.44 -15.08
CA PHE A 93 -5.07 9.69 -14.60
C PHE A 93 -6.15 10.55 -14.00
N GLY A 94 -5.79 11.36 -13.06
CA GLY A 94 -6.68 12.30 -12.44
C GLY A 94 -6.24 12.63 -11.04
N HIS A 95 -7.01 13.50 -10.42
CA HIS A 95 -6.71 13.97 -9.09
C HIS A 95 -6.67 12.83 -8.07
N ALA A 96 -7.60 11.87 -8.19
CA ALA A 96 -7.67 10.74 -7.24
C ALA A 96 -6.41 9.89 -7.28
N VAL A 97 -5.86 9.67 -8.47
CA VAL A 97 -4.64 8.87 -8.63
C VAL A 97 -3.45 9.59 -7.99
N ASN A 98 -3.32 10.87 -8.26
CA ASN A 98 -2.25 11.67 -7.69
C ASN A 98 -2.36 11.74 -6.17
N TYR A 99 -3.57 11.90 -5.67
CA TYR A 99 -3.81 11.94 -4.24
C TYR A 99 -3.41 10.62 -3.57
N ALA A 100 -3.78 9.49 -4.18
CA ALA A 100 -3.43 8.17 -3.65
C ALA A 100 -1.91 8.01 -3.55
N ALA A 101 -1.18 8.46 -4.57
CA ALA A 101 0.28 8.39 -4.56
C ALA A 101 0.87 9.24 -3.42
N ARG A 102 0.29 10.39 -3.16
CA ARG A 102 0.74 11.24 -2.07
C ARG A 102 0.42 10.66 -0.70
N VAL A 103 -0.73 10.01 -0.58
CA VAL A 103 -1.09 9.30 0.66
C VAL A 103 -0.07 8.19 0.93
N ALA A 104 0.31 7.45 -0.10
CA ALA A 104 1.32 6.40 0.06
C ALA A 104 2.66 6.97 0.53
N SER A 105 3.01 8.18 0.11
CA SER A 105 4.25 8.83 0.55
C SER A 105 4.24 9.12 2.04
N ALA A 106 3.07 9.22 2.66
CA ALA A 106 2.94 9.48 4.09
C ALA A 106 3.05 8.21 4.92
N ALA A 107 3.12 7.06 4.29
CA ALA A 107 3.24 5.79 4.99
C ALA A 107 4.70 5.48 5.31
N ALA A 108 4.92 4.87 6.44
CA ALA A 108 6.22 4.30 6.78
C ALA A 108 6.32 2.89 6.20
N GLY A 109 7.51 2.32 6.20
CA GLY A 109 7.69 0.96 5.72
C GLY A 109 6.84 -0.02 6.53
N GLY A 110 6.09 -0.87 5.84
CA GLY A 110 5.19 -1.82 6.48
C GLY A 110 3.85 -1.22 6.87
N GLU A 111 3.59 0.02 6.49
CA GLU A 111 2.39 0.71 6.92
C GLU A 111 1.40 0.87 5.78
N ILE A 112 0.13 0.73 6.10
CA ILE A 112 -0.99 0.97 5.19
C ILE A 112 -1.70 2.22 5.70
N VAL A 113 -1.82 3.23 4.84
CA VAL A 113 -2.42 4.50 5.21
C VAL A 113 -3.57 4.80 4.25
N VAL A 114 -4.69 5.22 4.78
CA VAL A 114 -5.85 5.57 3.96
C VAL A 114 -6.16 7.05 4.07
N SER A 115 -6.75 7.60 3.01
CA SER A 115 -7.22 8.98 3.03
C SER A 115 -8.45 9.11 3.92
N SER A 116 -8.80 10.34 4.26
CA SER A 116 -10.00 10.58 5.07
C SER A 116 -11.26 10.11 4.37
N LEU A 117 -11.32 10.14 3.04
CA LEU A 117 -12.47 9.63 2.30
C LEU A 117 -12.62 8.12 2.47
N VAL A 118 -11.52 7.39 2.35
CA VAL A 118 -11.55 5.95 2.57
C VAL A 118 -11.94 5.64 4.00
N TYR A 119 -11.35 6.36 4.94
CA TYR A 119 -11.70 6.20 6.35
C TYR A 119 -13.19 6.41 6.58
N GLY A 120 -13.74 7.48 6.00
CA GLY A 120 -15.16 7.77 6.15
C GLY A 120 -16.06 6.67 5.61
N LEU A 121 -15.64 5.99 4.55
CA LEU A 121 -16.41 4.90 3.98
C LEU A 121 -16.35 3.63 4.82
N LEU A 122 -15.23 3.38 5.50
CA LEU A 122 -14.99 2.08 6.12
C LEU A 122 -15.03 2.08 7.63
N ALA A 123 -14.89 3.24 8.27
CA ALA A 123 -14.80 3.30 9.73
C ALA A 123 -16.04 2.76 10.43
N GLN A 124 -17.21 2.93 9.83
CA GLN A 124 -18.46 2.51 10.43
C GLN A 124 -18.81 1.05 10.18
N THR A 125 -18.08 0.39 9.30
CA THR A 125 -18.39 -1.01 8.98
C THR A 125 -17.97 -1.97 10.09
N GLY A 126 -16.99 -1.55 10.91
CA GLY A 126 -16.45 -2.41 11.95
C GLY A 126 -15.50 -3.48 11.44
N GLU A 127 -15.25 -3.51 10.14
CA GLU A 127 -14.38 -4.53 9.55
C GLU A 127 -12.90 -4.23 9.72
N PHE A 128 -12.55 -2.96 9.85
CA PHE A 128 -11.17 -2.54 9.93
C PHE A 128 -10.97 -1.61 11.11
N GLU A 129 -9.80 -1.69 11.72
CA GLU A 129 -9.44 -0.78 12.80
C GLU A 129 -8.38 0.18 12.29
N PHE A 130 -8.53 1.43 12.66
CA PHE A 130 -7.60 2.48 12.26
C PHE A 130 -6.98 3.12 13.48
N ASP A 131 -5.72 3.51 13.36
CA ASP A 131 -5.04 4.27 14.40
C ASP A 131 -5.44 5.74 14.30
N ALA A 132 -4.99 6.53 15.28
CA ALA A 132 -5.29 7.95 15.31
C ALA A 132 -4.84 8.64 14.03
N ALA A 133 -5.62 9.60 13.57
CA ALA A 133 -5.33 10.36 12.36
C ALA A 133 -4.00 11.10 12.46
N ARG A 134 -3.36 11.27 11.32
CA ARG A 134 -2.20 12.15 11.18
C ARG A 134 -2.58 13.30 10.28
N GLU A 135 -2.15 14.50 10.64
CA GLU A 135 -2.30 15.65 9.76
C GLU A 135 -0.97 15.86 9.06
N VAL A 136 -0.98 15.79 7.74
CA VAL A 136 0.24 15.83 6.95
C VAL A 136 0.09 16.78 5.78
N GLU A 137 1.22 17.31 5.35
CA GLU A 137 1.27 18.06 4.10
C GLU A 137 1.60 17.09 2.99
N LEU A 138 0.77 17.08 1.97
CA LEU A 138 1.00 16.22 0.80
C LEU A 138 1.47 17.10 -0.34
N LYS A 139 2.56 16.70 -0.99
CA LYS A 139 3.18 17.49 -2.05
C LYS A 139 2.17 17.79 -3.15
N GLY A 140 2.06 19.08 -3.51
CA GLY A 140 1.16 19.52 -4.56
C GLY A 140 -0.29 19.66 -4.13
N ILE A 141 -0.59 19.42 -2.85
CA ILE A 141 -1.95 19.55 -2.33
C ILE A 141 -1.93 20.60 -1.23
N GLU A 142 -2.80 21.58 -1.38
CA GLU A 142 -2.84 22.71 -0.47
C GLU A 142 -3.46 22.32 0.88
N GLY A 143 -2.84 22.76 1.97
CA GLY A 143 -3.34 22.58 3.31
C GLY A 143 -2.97 21.23 3.90
N LEU A 144 -3.22 21.09 5.20
CA LEU A 144 -3.02 19.84 5.90
C LEU A 144 -4.09 18.84 5.52
N GLN A 145 -3.68 17.62 5.25
CA GLN A 145 -4.59 16.54 4.93
C GLN A 145 -4.58 15.53 6.06
N ARG A 146 -5.73 14.96 6.36
CA ARG A 146 -5.84 13.96 7.41
C ARG A 146 -5.79 12.59 6.78
N VAL A 147 -4.88 11.76 7.26
CA VAL A 147 -4.73 10.38 6.82
C VAL A 147 -4.78 9.46 8.03
N TYR A 148 -5.17 8.22 7.80
CA TYR A 148 -5.39 7.26 8.89
C TYR A 148 -4.59 6.01 8.64
N PRO A 149 -3.63 5.69 9.52
CA PRO A 149 -2.96 4.40 9.43
C PRO A 149 -3.91 3.27 9.79
N LEU A 150 -3.84 2.19 9.05
CA LEU A 150 -4.57 0.98 9.39
C LEU A 150 -3.86 0.32 10.56
N ALA A 151 -4.61 -0.08 11.58
CA ALA A 151 -4.01 -0.72 12.74
C ALA A 151 -3.39 -2.04 12.33
N SER A 152 -2.22 -2.34 12.91
CA SER A 152 -1.52 -3.56 12.60
C SER A 152 -2.21 -4.75 13.26
N ASN A 153 -2.39 -5.82 12.49
CA ASN A 153 -2.94 -7.06 13.03
C ASN A 153 -1.88 -7.92 13.72
N ASN A 154 -0.65 -7.42 13.76
CA ASN A 154 0.46 -8.18 14.33
C ASN A 154 0.59 -8.06 15.81
N THR A 155 -0.38 -7.50 16.45
CA THR A 155 -0.29 -7.29 17.88
C THR A 155 -0.51 -8.53 18.68
N GLU A 156 -0.86 -9.61 18.02
CA GLU A 156 -1.01 -10.78 18.78
C GLU A 156 0.18 -11.43 19.21
N PRO A 157 0.25 -11.61 19.58
CA PRO A 157 0.92 -12.02 19.89
C PRO A 157 1.88 -12.39 20.15
N LEU A 158 1.50 -11.92 20.10
CA LEU A 158 2.18 -12.16 20.16
C LEU A 158 2.70 -12.67 20.84
N ALA A 159 2.15 -12.54 20.95
CA ALA A 159 2.53 -12.88 21.33
C ALA A 159 3.09 -13.60 21.69
N ALA A 160 2.80 -13.63 21.56
CA ALA A 160 3.34 -14.16 21.68
C ALA A 160 4.13 -14.67 22.08
N VAL A 161 4.10 -14.47 22.15
CA VAL A 161 4.86 -14.83 22.31
C VAL A 161 5.59 -15.22 22.86
N GLU A 162 5.48 -15.09 23.03
CA GLU A 162 6.05 -15.31 23.28
C GLU A 162 6.72 -15.79 23.38
#